data_ea2fd96a6d8aa6a5dbd2be919cbc536f
#
_entry.id   ea2fd96a6d8aa6a5dbd2be919cbc536f
#
_cell.length_a   1.000
_cell.length_b   1.000
_cell.length_c   1.000
_cell.angle_alpha   90.00
_cell.angle_beta   90.00
_cell.angle_gamma   90.00
#
_symmetry.space_group_name_H-M   'P 1'
#
loop_
_entity.id
_entity.type
_entity.pdbx_description
1 polymer ?
#
loop_
_entity_poly.entity_id
_entity_poly.type
_entity_poly.pdbx_seq_one_letter_code
_entity_poly.pdbx_strand_id
1 'polypeptide(L)'
;ADVWSLDPKTMQLTRWTQSETGGLDPAVNVEPRIVKTKSFDGLEVSGLLYLPDPAKFPGKRPLIVDVHGGPEGQSTAGFMGSDNYYLNELGVGIFFPNVRGSTGYGKRFVSL
;
A
#
# COMPACT_ATOMS: atom_id res chain seq x y z
N ALA A 1 1.34 6.23 12.15
CA ALA A 1 0.90 4.90 12.64
C ALA A 1 0.59 5.00 14.13
N ASP A 2 -0.36 4.19 14.60
CA ASP A 2 -0.76 4.18 16.02
C ASP A 2 -0.38 2.86 16.69
N VAL A 3 -0.27 2.91 18.03
CA VAL A 3 -0.06 1.73 18.86
C VAL A 3 -1.41 1.12 19.21
N TRP A 4 -1.51 -0.16 18.99
CA TRP A 4 -2.68 -0.97 19.26
C TRP A 4 -2.29 -2.21 20.06
N SER A 5 -3.18 -2.69 20.93
CA SER A 5 -3.08 -4.00 21.55
C SER A 5 -4.24 -4.88 21.14
N LEU A 6 -3.98 -6.17 21.00
CA LEU A 6 -4.99 -7.22 20.79
C LEU A 6 -4.99 -8.13 21.98
N ASP A 7 -6.14 -8.31 22.63
CA ASP A 7 -6.34 -9.38 23.60
C ASP A 7 -6.61 -10.70 22.85
N PRO A 8 -5.71 -11.70 22.91
CA PRO A 8 -5.87 -12.94 22.16
C PRO A 8 -7.01 -13.84 22.66
N LYS A 9 -7.54 -13.60 23.86
CA LYS A 9 -8.65 -14.38 24.40
C LYS A 9 -10.00 -13.83 23.96
N THR A 10 -10.14 -12.52 23.95
CA THR A 10 -11.41 -11.84 23.61
C THR A 10 -11.42 -11.33 22.17
N MET A 11 -10.27 -11.31 21.48
CA MET A 11 -10.07 -10.71 20.16
C MET A 11 -10.40 -9.21 20.14
N GLN A 12 -10.35 -8.56 21.29
CA GLN A 12 -10.62 -7.14 21.41
C GLN A 12 -9.38 -6.33 21.04
N LEU A 13 -9.55 -5.37 20.12
CA LEU A 13 -8.55 -4.36 19.77
C LEU A 13 -8.74 -3.11 20.62
N THR A 14 -7.64 -2.60 21.18
CA THR A 14 -7.61 -1.33 21.90
C THR A 14 -6.58 -0.42 21.26
N ARG A 15 -6.99 0.78 20.85
CA ARG A 15 -6.11 1.83 20.35
C ARG A 15 -5.55 2.65 21.51
N TRP A 16 -4.23 2.81 21.58
CA TRP A 16 -3.54 3.53 22.66
C TRP A 16 -3.07 4.93 22.26
N THR A 17 -2.79 5.15 21.00
CA THR A 17 -2.30 6.43 20.49
C THR A 17 -3.16 6.96 19.37
N GLN A 18 -3.13 8.28 19.17
CA GLN A 18 -3.78 8.98 18.06
C GLN A 18 -2.75 9.88 17.42
N SER A 19 -2.08 9.36 16.39
CA SER A 19 -1.09 10.13 15.63
C SER A 19 -1.78 11.23 14.83
N GLU A 20 -1.13 12.38 14.76
CA GLU A 20 -1.58 13.47 13.91
C GLU A 20 -1.48 13.09 12.43
N THR A 21 -2.44 13.54 11.63
CA THR A 21 -2.54 13.28 10.19
C THR A 21 -2.28 14.53 9.35
N GLY A 22 -1.79 15.63 9.96
CA GLY A 22 -1.56 16.89 9.27
C GLY A 22 -2.84 17.54 8.73
N GLY A 23 -3.97 17.31 9.40
CA GLY A 23 -5.28 17.82 8.99
C GLY A 23 -6.00 16.99 7.94
N LEU A 24 -5.40 15.87 7.49
CA LEU A 24 -6.09 14.92 6.61
C LEU A 24 -7.10 14.10 7.41
N ASP A 25 -8.32 13.95 6.87
CA ASP A 25 -9.34 13.08 7.44
C ASP A 25 -8.97 11.60 7.18
N PRO A 26 -8.70 10.79 8.22
CA PRO A 26 -8.39 9.37 8.03
C PRO A 26 -9.53 8.56 7.37
N ALA A 27 -10.77 9.04 7.45
CA ALA A 27 -11.93 8.35 6.87
C ALA A 27 -11.90 8.30 5.33
N VAL A 28 -11.15 9.22 4.70
CA VAL A 28 -10.98 9.24 3.23
C VAL A 28 -9.73 8.52 2.75
N ASN A 29 -8.98 7.88 3.65
CA ASN A 29 -7.81 7.09 3.26
C ASN A 29 -8.24 5.89 2.41
N VAL A 30 -7.53 5.72 1.29
CA VAL A 30 -7.74 4.58 0.38
C VAL A 30 -7.01 3.36 0.91
N GLU A 31 -7.72 2.24 1.03
CA GLU A 31 -7.09 0.96 1.36
C GLU A 31 -6.45 0.33 0.12
N PRO A 32 -5.22 -0.18 0.22
CA PRO A 32 -4.56 -0.84 -0.89
C PRO A 32 -5.15 -2.21 -1.17
N ARG A 33 -5.11 -2.60 -2.44
CA ARG A 33 -5.35 -3.98 -2.88
C ARG A 33 -4.02 -4.65 -3.16
N ILE A 34 -3.86 -5.88 -2.70
CA ILE A 34 -2.71 -6.70 -3.12
C ILE A 34 -3.00 -7.21 -4.52
N VAL A 35 -2.16 -6.81 -5.48
CA VAL A 35 -2.21 -7.29 -6.85
C VAL A 35 -1.06 -8.26 -7.06
N LYS A 36 -1.34 -9.38 -7.70
CA LYS A 36 -0.36 -10.40 -8.08
C LYS A 36 -0.31 -10.50 -9.60
N THR A 37 0.87 -10.58 -10.14
CA THR A 37 1.10 -10.74 -11.58
C THR A 37 2.25 -11.70 -11.84
N LYS A 38 2.27 -12.29 -13.03
CA LYS A 38 3.37 -13.14 -13.44
C LYS A 38 4.42 -12.32 -14.17
N SER A 39 5.66 -12.50 -13.78
CA SER A 39 6.81 -11.97 -14.48
C SER A 39 7.06 -12.79 -15.77
N PHE A 40 8.03 -12.37 -16.59
CA PHE A 40 8.35 -12.96 -17.89
C PHE A 40 8.69 -14.47 -17.85
N ASP A 41 9.14 -14.98 -16.71
CA ASP A 41 9.51 -16.40 -16.49
C ASP A 41 8.45 -17.15 -15.67
N GLY A 42 7.27 -16.55 -15.44
CA GLY A 42 6.18 -17.15 -14.69
C GLY A 42 6.26 -16.98 -13.18
N LEU A 43 7.34 -16.37 -12.65
CA LEU A 43 7.42 -16.05 -11.23
C LEU A 43 6.31 -15.08 -10.84
N GLU A 44 5.56 -15.40 -9.77
CA GLU A 44 4.58 -14.49 -9.21
C GLU A 44 5.28 -13.36 -8.45
N VAL A 45 4.95 -12.13 -8.80
CA VAL A 45 5.33 -10.91 -8.10
C VAL A 45 4.07 -10.21 -7.63
N SER A 46 4.15 -9.48 -6.51
CA SER A 46 3.01 -8.77 -5.98
C SER A 46 3.31 -7.28 -5.81
N GLY A 47 2.27 -6.51 -5.55
CA GLY A 47 2.40 -5.10 -5.23
C GLY A 47 1.13 -4.58 -4.57
N LEU A 48 1.21 -3.37 -4.07
CA LEU A 48 0.11 -2.65 -3.45
C LEU A 48 -0.47 -1.66 -4.46
N LEU A 49 -1.75 -1.81 -4.77
CA LEU A 49 -2.47 -0.94 -5.69
C LEU A 49 -3.47 -0.09 -4.91
N TYR A 50 -3.28 1.21 -4.95
CA TYR A 50 -4.22 2.20 -4.45
C TYR A 50 -4.98 2.79 -5.64
N LEU A 51 -6.31 2.74 -5.59
CA LEU A 51 -7.16 3.30 -6.64
C LEU A 51 -8.05 4.40 -6.05
N PRO A 52 -8.24 5.50 -6.79
CA PRO A 52 -9.16 6.55 -6.37
C PRO A 52 -10.60 6.02 -6.30
N ASP A 53 -11.43 6.70 -5.51
CA ASP A 53 -12.85 6.36 -5.39
C ASP A 53 -13.55 6.42 -6.77
N PRO A 54 -14.10 5.31 -7.28
CA PRO A 54 -14.76 5.28 -8.58
C PRO A 54 -16.06 6.11 -8.62
N ALA A 55 -16.66 6.42 -7.48
CA ALA A 55 -17.82 7.30 -7.42
C ALA A 55 -17.43 8.75 -7.69
N LYS A 56 -16.26 9.20 -7.17
CA LYS A 56 -15.72 10.54 -7.41
C LYS A 56 -15.02 10.63 -8.78
N PHE A 57 -14.32 9.56 -9.18
CA PHE A 57 -13.50 9.52 -10.40
C PHE A 57 -13.87 8.31 -11.28
N PRO A 58 -14.98 8.40 -12.03
CA PRO A 58 -15.43 7.27 -12.86
C PRO A 58 -14.52 7.00 -14.06
N GLY A 59 -14.54 5.76 -14.55
CA GLY A 59 -13.82 5.35 -15.75
C GLY A 59 -12.34 5.02 -15.52
N LYS A 60 -11.59 4.96 -16.62
CA LYS A 60 -10.15 4.67 -16.60
C LYS A 60 -9.40 5.89 -16.07
N ARG A 61 -8.48 5.65 -15.13
CA ARG A 61 -7.68 6.69 -14.50
C ARG A 61 -6.20 6.50 -14.77
N PRO A 62 -5.41 7.58 -14.75
CA PRO A 62 -3.95 7.49 -14.79
C PRO A 62 -3.42 6.69 -13.59
N LEU A 63 -2.27 6.05 -13.76
CA LEU A 63 -1.60 5.27 -12.72
C LEU A 63 -0.14 5.69 -12.64
N ILE A 64 0.30 6.02 -11.43
CA ILE A 64 1.72 6.18 -11.09
C ILE A 64 2.24 4.80 -10.67
N VAL A 65 3.38 4.40 -11.19
CA VAL A 65 4.11 3.22 -10.71
C VAL A 65 5.33 3.72 -9.95
N ASP A 66 5.35 3.47 -8.65
CA ASP A 66 6.43 3.85 -7.75
C ASP A 66 7.19 2.62 -7.29
N VAL A 67 8.43 2.49 -7.74
CA VAL A 67 9.28 1.32 -7.46
C VAL A 67 10.25 1.68 -6.36
N HIS A 68 10.18 0.95 -5.24
CA HIS A 68 11.13 1.16 -4.14
C HIS A 68 12.57 0.88 -4.58
N GLY A 69 13.50 1.59 -3.96
CA GLY A 69 14.93 1.38 -4.14
C GLY A 69 15.50 0.25 -3.28
N GLY A 70 16.79 -0.01 -3.47
CA GLY A 70 17.50 -0.88 -2.57
C GLY A 70 18.39 -1.94 -3.24
N PRO A 71 17.95 -2.92 -4.05
CA PRO A 71 16.60 -3.46 -4.26
C PRO A 71 16.03 -4.24 -3.06
N GLU A 72 16.83 -4.52 -2.05
CA GLU A 72 16.43 -5.28 -0.86
C GLU A 72 15.41 -4.55 0.06
N GLY A 73 14.62 -3.64 -0.49
CA GLY A 73 13.52 -2.98 0.19
C GLY A 73 12.21 -3.75 0.08
N GLN A 74 11.14 -3.16 0.62
CA GLN A 74 9.78 -3.65 0.49
C GLN A 74 8.79 -2.48 0.58
N SER A 75 7.83 -2.45 -0.33
CA SER A 75 6.66 -1.60 -0.18
C SER A 75 5.63 -2.27 0.72
N THR A 76 5.26 -1.59 1.80
CA THR A 76 4.26 -2.03 2.78
C THR A 76 3.10 -1.06 2.84
N ALA A 77 1.91 -1.54 3.23
CA ALA A 77 0.77 -0.67 3.43
C ALA A 77 1.02 0.29 4.61
N GLY A 78 0.66 1.56 4.42
CA GLY A 78 0.84 2.58 5.43
C GLY A 78 0.04 3.84 5.13
N PHE A 79 0.17 4.84 5.99
CA PHE A 79 -0.41 6.14 5.76
C PHE A 79 0.28 6.83 4.57
N MET A 80 -0.51 7.22 3.57
CA MET A 80 -0.02 7.72 2.28
C MET A 80 0.47 9.17 2.30
N GLY A 81 0.24 9.90 3.39
CA GLY A 81 0.69 11.29 3.53
C GLY A 81 0.26 12.15 2.33
N SER A 82 1.22 12.80 1.67
CA SER A 82 0.99 13.64 0.50
C SER A 82 0.44 12.89 -0.72
N ASP A 83 0.63 11.58 -0.80
CA ASP A 83 0.15 10.78 -1.93
C ASP A 83 -1.39 10.67 -1.95
N ASN A 84 -2.04 10.93 -0.80
CA ASN A 84 -3.49 11.07 -0.75
C ASN A 84 -4.02 12.16 -1.70
N TYR A 85 -3.22 13.19 -2.00
CA TYR A 85 -3.61 14.23 -2.96
C TYR A 85 -3.82 13.65 -4.37
N TYR A 86 -2.93 12.77 -4.82
CA TYR A 86 -3.09 12.09 -6.11
C TYR A 86 -4.36 11.26 -6.16
N LEU A 87 -4.64 10.50 -5.10
CA LEU A 87 -5.80 9.62 -5.02
C LEU A 87 -7.11 10.40 -4.90
N ASN A 88 -7.18 11.34 -3.95
CA ASN A 88 -8.43 11.96 -3.52
C ASN A 88 -8.78 13.25 -4.28
N GLU A 89 -7.78 13.96 -4.84
CA GLU A 89 -8.01 15.22 -5.54
C GLU A 89 -7.79 15.13 -7.04
N LEU A 90 -6.79 14.35 -7.48
CA LEU A 90 -6.48 14.22 -8.91
C LEU A 90 -7.09 12.96 -9.55
N GLY A 91 -7.56 12.01 -8.75
CA GLY A 91 -8.07 10.74 -9.24
C GLY A 91 -7.01 9.92 -9.98
N VAL A 92 -5.78 9.95 -9.51
CA VAL A 92 -4.64 9.19 -10.02
C VAL A 92 -4.40 8.00 -9.10
N GLY A 93 -4.37 6.79 -9.65
CA GLY A 93 -4.00 5.59 -8.91
C GLY A 93 -2.50 5.52 -8.66
N ILE A 94 -2.08 4.74 -7.65
CA ILE A 94 -0.66 4.51 -7.36
C ILE A 94 -0.44 3.01 -7.16
N PHE A 95 0.59 2.48 -7.82
CA PHE A 95 0.99 1.09 -7.72
C PHE A 95 2.43 0.99 -7.21
N PHE A 96 2.61 0.30 -6.10
CA PHE A 96 3.90 0.00 -5.49
C PHE A 96 4.23 -1.48 -5.68
N PRO A 97 4.97 -1.85 -6.73
CA PRO A 97 5.37 -3.23 -6.95
C PRO A 97 6.45 -3.66 -5.95
N ASN A 98 6.37 -4.89 -5.46
CA ASN A 98 7.45 -5.57 -4.78
C ASN A 98 8.17 -6.44 -5.83
N VAL A 99 9.17 -5.83 -6.46
CA VAL A 99 9.94 -6.45 -7.54
C VAL A 99 10.85 -7.56 -7.02
N ARG A 100 11.44 -8.34 -7.93
CA ARG A 100 12.49 -9.32 -7.58
C ARG A 100 13.58 -8.64 -6.76
N GLY A 101 14.10 -9.32 -5.76
CA GLY A 101 15.05 -8.76 -4.80
C GLY A 101 14.39 -8.09 -3.59
N SER A 102 13.06 -7.90 -3.58
CA SER A 102 12.35 -7.33 -2.43
C SER A 102 12.42 -8.25 -1.22
N THR A 103 12.54 -7.66 -0.03
CA THR A 103 12.45 -8.37 1.26
C THR A 103 11.01 -8.81 1.57
N GLY A 104 10.83 -9.67 2.57
CA GLY A 104 9.50 -10.13 3.02
C GLY A 104 8.96 -11.35 2.27
N TYR A 105 9.59 -11.80 1.19
CA TYR A 105 9.15 -12.93 0.34
C TYR A 105 10.08 -14.15 0.44
N GLY A 106 11.00 -14.15 1.40
CA GLY A 106 11.96 -15.23 1.65
C GLY A 106 13.28 -15.09 0.89
N LYS A 107 14.30 -15.84 1.35
CA LYS A 107 15.69 -15.74 0.84
C LYS A 107 15.79 -15.92 -0.67
N ARG A 108 15.04 -16.89 -1.24
CA ARG A 108 15.08 -17.15 -2.68
C ARG A 108 14.61 -15.93 -3.48
N PHE A 109 13.59 -15.22 -3.01
CA PHE A 109 13.06 -14.04 -3.70
C PHE A 109 14.02 -12.85 -3.63
N VAL A 110 14.66 -12.66 -2.46
CA VAL A 110 15.67 -11.59 -2.26
C VAL A 110 16.90 -11.81 -3.15
N SER A 111 17.28 -13.06 -3.41
CA SER A 111 18.48 -13.39 -4.24
C SER A 111 18.21 -13.39 -5.75
N LEU A 112 17.01 -13.00 -6.20
CA LEU A 112 16.64 -12.86 -7.61
C LEU A 112 16.98 -11.49 -8.16
#